data_d155cbddc745290e588794b5a8cd2de9
#
_entry.id   d155cbddc745290e588794b5a8cd2de9
#
_cell.length_a   1.000
_cell.length_b   1.000
_cell.length_c   1.000
_cell.angle_alpha   90.00
_cell.angle_beta   90.00
_cell.angle_gamma   90.00
#
_symmetry.space_group_name_H-M   'P 1'
#
loop_
_entity.id
_entity.type
_entity.pdbx_description
1 polymer ?
#
loop_
_entity_poly.entity_id
_entity_poly.type
_entity_poly.pdbx_seq_one_letter_code
_entity_poly.pdbx_strand_id
1 'polypeptide(L)'
;MSGRPATHTPRVTIEEEHIDHTTQTWVDEEAKADYESIDSNALFSKEVGVSEDYGRQIILMNKAIHEDIGFGAFQIKLTLLAGFGWLADNIWFAVLGMTLTLVDGEWDLTAKDISSKWATFSLYSGLLIGSLAWGFLSDVIGRRPSWNITLFLSAAFGIAVGGAPSFPVMCVLLGLLGLGLGGNLPVDGAMLIEYIPGAQQWILTFLSLFWCIGQLYATLISWAFITNFYCEDNINWDGTDPAMRPPCLKSDNWGWRYSWFLLGGTVMIMFLIRFLVYPVPESPKFLLAAGREKEAYDVLVFIAKENKKAPSITYEQLRRAKYSSTVHAEPALVEEHDPPLEQPDEIKPDHAKSHLNTWFDRAWGTSSLRPDRIRQTLKHMHHSPMSALFASSRMARNTILISTCWGLVGLAYPLYNSFIPTYLKQMNHTGEANQSLSEQYRQLVIFAACGIPGSFFAAAAVELPVI
;
A
#
# COMPACT_ATOMS: atom_id res chain seq x y z
N MET A 1 -12.64 7.06 93.23
CA MET A 1 -11.41 7.77 92.91
C MET A 1 -10.86 7.18 91.65
N SER A 2 -10.86 7.93 90.65
CA SER A 2 -10.23 7.84 89.33
C SER A 2 -9.89 6.46 88.80
N GLY A 3 -10.69 5.95 87.89
CA GLY A 3 -10.33 4.88 86.93
C GLY A 3 -10.52 5.43 85.52
N ARG A 4 -9.45 5.40 84.71
CA ARG A 4 -9.52 5.73 83.32
C ARG A 4 -10.04 4.52 82.52
N PRO A 5 -10.86 4.72 81.50
CA PRO A 5 -11.26 3.63 80.59
C PRO A 5 -10.23 3.32 79.55
N ALA A 6 -10.08 2.03 79.25
CA ALA A 6 -9.22 1.48 78.19
C ALA A 6 -9.84 1.69 76.82
N THR A 7 -9.06 2.18 75.90
CA THR A 7 -9.41 2.30 74.47
C THR A 7 -9.30 0.94 73.79
N HIS A 8 -10.44 0.42 73.30
CA HIS A 8 -10.52 -0.71 72.38
C HIS A 8 -10.19 -0.26 70.98
N THR A 9 -9.06 -0.71 70.42
CA THR A 9 -8.83 -0.71 68.96
C THR A 9 -9.50 -1.93 68.33
N PRO A 10 -10.27 -1.79 67.28
CA PRO A 10 -10.85 -2.92 66.58
C PRO A 10 -9.78 -3.60 65.76
N ARG A 11 -9.58 -4.88 65.98
CA ARG A 11 -8.78 -5.82 65.20
C ARG A 11 -9.54 -6.06 63.90
N VAL A 12 -9.03 -5.57 62.76
CA VAL A 12 -9.50 -5.97 61.43
C VAL A 12 -9.02 -7.39 61.17
N THR A 13 -9.93 -8.35 61.25
CA THR A 13 -9.72 -9.70 60.71
C THR A 13 -9.87 -9.62 59.22
N ILE A 14 -8.76 -9.82 58.48
CA ILE A 14 -8.77 -10.07 57.05
C ILE A 14 -9.35 -11.48 56.90
N GLU A 15 -10.59 -11.57 56.39
CA GLU A 15 -11.13 -12.83 55.85
C GLU A 15 -10.23 -13.22 54.64
N GLU A 16 -9.56 -14.35 54.76
CA GLU A 16 -8.97 -15.01 53.61
C GLU A 16 -10.10 -15.43 52.67
N GLU A 17 -10.27 -14.67 51.59
CA GLU A 17 -11.15 -15.01 50.47
C GLU A 17 -10.69 -16.36 49.91
N HIS A 18 -11.52 -17.36 50.03
CA HIS A 18 -11.34 -18.69 49.45
C HIS A 18 -11.32 -18.52 47.92
N ILE A 19 -10.12 -18.39 47.33
CA ILE A 19 -9.95 -18.45 45.90
C ILE A 19 -10.35 -19.86 45.46
N ASP A 20 -11.50 -19.92 44.76
CA ASP A 20 -12.07 -21.15 44.26
C ASP A 20 -11.07 -21.85 43.30
N HIS A 21 -10.62 -23.04 43.70
CA HIS A 21 -9.70 -23.87 42.90
C HIS A 21 -10.20 -24.16 41.48
N THR A 22 -11.50 -23.99 41.20
CA THR A 22 -12.08 -24.14 39.88
C THR A 22 -11.71 -22.98 38.95
N THR A 23 -11.65 -21.74 39.43
CA THR A 23 -11.26 -20.56 38.66
C THR A 23 -9.76 -20.64 38.26
N GLN A 24 -8.93 -21.19 39.13
CA GLN A 24 -7.49 -21.31 38.89
C GLN A 24 -7.19 -22.38 37.82
N THR A 25 -7.94 -23.48 37.79
CA THR A 25 -7.82 -24.52 36.75
C THR A 25 -8.25 -24.05 35.36
N TRP A 26 -9.29 -23.21 35.25
CA TRP A 26 -9.73 -22.63 33.96
C TRP A 26 -8.70 -21.63 33.40
N VAL A 27 -8.10 -20.80 34.23
CA VAL A 27 -7.06 -19.84 33.84
C VAL A 27 -5.79 -20.58 33.38
N ASP A 28 -5.46 -21.70 34.05
CA ASP A 28 -4.30 -22.53 33.67
C ASP A 28 -4.54 -23.34 32.38
N GLU A 29 -5.79 -23.79 32.11
CA GLU A 29 -6.15 -24.46 30.87
C GLU A 29 -6.20 -23.51 29.67
N GLU A 30 -6.74 -22.30 29.84
CA GLU A 30 -6.71 -21.27 28.82
C GLU A 30 -5.28 -20.81 28.49
N ALA A 31 -4.47 -20.59 29.53
CA ALA A 31 -3.05 -20.27 29.36
C ALA A 31 -2.28 -21.41 28.68
N LYS A 32 -2.65 -22.68 28.95
CA LYS A 32 -2.02 -23.86 28.32
C LYS A 32 -2.47 -24.04 26.88
N ALA A 33 -3.75 -23.80 26.55
CA ALA A 33 -4.24 -23.81 25.18
C ALA A 33 -3.66 -22.67 24.33
N ASP A 34 -3.50 -21.47 24.89
CA ASP A 34 -2.77 -20.36 24.27
C ASP A 34 -1.29 -20.72 24.05
N TYR A 35 -0.66 -21.40 24.99
CA TYR A 35 0.74 -21.85 24.89
C TYR A 35 0.92 -22.94 23.80
N GLU A 36 0.02 -23.91 23.70
CA GLU A 36 0.05 -24.96 22.64
C GLU A 36 -0.21 -24.36 21.25
N SER A 37 -1.05 -23.33 21.13
CA SER A 37 -1.27 -22.60 19.89
C SER A 37 -0.03 -21.78 19.48
N ILE A 38 0.70 -21.24 20.45
CA ILE A 38 1.95 -20.51 20.23
C ILE A 38 3.05 -21.48 19.76
N ASP A 39 3.10 -22.69 20.30
CA ASP A 39 4.12 -23.69 19.94
C ASP A 39 3.91 -24.26 18.52
N SER A 40 2.66 -24.48 18.11
CA SER A 40 2.34 -24.87 16.73
C SER A 40 2.68 -23.79 15.71
N ASN A 41 2.53 -22.51 16.10
CA ASN A 41 2.92 -21.37 15.29
C ASN A 41 4.43 -21.10 15.30
N ALA A 42 5.15 -21.48 16.35
CA ALA A 42 6.61 -21.47 16.42
C ALA A 42 7.24 -22.51 15.48
N LEU A 43 6.62 -23.69 15.34
CA LEU A 43 6.99 -24.68 14.32
C LEU A 43 6.80 -24.13 12.90
N PHE A 44 5.71 -23.41 12.66
CA PHE A 44 5.47 -22.75 11.38
C PHE A 44 6.48 -21.63 11.09
N SER A 45 6.88 -20.84 12.10
CA SER A 45 7.90 -19.80 11.96
C SER A 45 9.27 -20.37 11.61
N LYS A 46 9.60 -21.54 12.14
CA LYS A 46 10.85 -22.27 11.86
C LYS A 46 10.88 -22.81 10.42
N GLU A 47 9.76 -23.31 9.91
CA GLU A 47 9.64 -23.70 8.49
C GLU A 47 9.78 -22.52 7.53
N VAL A 48 9.37 -21.33 7.93
CA VAL A 48 9.42 -20.10 7.12
C VAL A 48 10.73 -19.34 7.27
N GLY A 49 11.63 -19.77 8.19
CA GLY A 49 12.95 -19.13 8.41
C GLY A 49 12.88 -17.79 9.15
N VAL A 50 11.81 -17.55 9.92
CA VAL A 50 11.62 -16.38 10.78
C VAL A 50 12.18 -16.69 12.17
N SER A 51 12.81 -15.72 12.85
CA SER A 51 13.27 -15.93 14.22
C SER A 51 12.06 -16.19 15.14
N GLU A 52 12.19 -17.18 16.05
CA GLU A 52 11.09 -17.56 16.96
C GLU A 52 10.61 -16.37 17.79
N ASP A 53 11.52 -15.50 18.21
CA ASP A 53 11.22 -14.30 19.00
C ASP A 53 10.31 -13.32 18.25
N TYR A 54 10.64 -13.03 17.00
CA TYR A 54 9.82 -12.20 16.14
C TYR A 54 8.46 -12.86 15.83
N GLY A 55 8.46 -14.19 15.62
CA GLY A 55 7.23 -14.97 15.41
C GLY A 55 6.23 -14.80 16.54
N ARG A 56 6.68 -14.95 17.80
CA ARG A 56 5.84 -14.76 19.00
C ARG A 56 5.30 -13.34 19.14
N GLN A 57 6.16 -12.34 18.92
CA GLN A 57 5.73 -10.93 18.96
C GLN A 57 4.68 -10.61 17.90
N ILE A 58 4.83 -11.14 16.68
CA ILE A 58 3.85 -10.97 15.58
C ILE A 58 2.51 -11.62 15.90
N ILE A 59 2.52 -12.81 16.52
CA ILE A 59 1.27 -13.51 16.91
C ILE A 59 0.49 -12.67 17.91
N LEU A 60 1.16 -12.16 18.98
CA LEU A 60 0.53 -11.27 19.95
C LEU A 60 0.01 -10.00 19.30
N MET A 61 0.78 -9.37 18.42
CA MET A 61 0.37 -8.17 17.71
C MET A 61 -0.84 -8.44 16.81
N ASN A 62 -0.84 -9.56 16.09
CA ASN A 62 -1.97 -9.95 15.25
C ASN A 62 -3.22 -10.23 16.10
N LYS A 63 -3.09 -10.94 17.23
CA LYS A 63 -4.19 -11.19 18.16
C LYS A 63 -4.81 -9.86 18.60
N ALA A 64 -3.99 -8.91 19.05
CA ALA A 64 -4.48 -7.59 19.47
C ALA A 64 -5.17 -6.80 18.35
N ILE A 65 -4.63 -6.84 17.12
CA ILE A 65 -5.25 -6.16 15.99
C ILE A 65 -6.57 -6.85 15.57
N HIS A 66 -6.61 -8.19 15.56
CA HIS A 66 -7.74 -8.94 15.02
C HIS A 66 -8.87 -9.09 16.01
N GLU A 67 -8.58 -9.44 17.26
CA GLU A 67 -9.59 -9.78 18.27
C GLU A 67 -10.00 -8.56 19.11
N ASP A 68 -9.03 -7.80 19.58
CA ASP A 68 -9.33 -6.69 20.51
C ASP A 68 -9.76 -5.42 19.76
N ILE A 69 -8.94 -4.99 18.79
CA ILE A 69 -9.18 -3.74 18.05
C ILE A 69 -10.19 -3.98 16.93
N GLY A 70 -10.03 -5.06 16.17
CA GLY A 70 -10.89 -5.43 15.06
C GLY A 70 -10.98 -4.36 13.97
N PHE A 71 -12.02 -4.46 13.14
CA PHE A 71 -12.28 -3.51 12.06
C PHE A 71 -13.01 -2.26 12.59
N GLY A 72 -12.56 -1.06 12.23
CA GLY A 72 -13.12 0.19 12.69
C GLY A 72 -12.79 1.40 11.81
N ALA A 73 -12.95 2.60 12.37
CA ALA A 73 -12.78 3.86 11.65
C ALA A 73 -11.37 4.02 11.04
N PHE A 74 -10.34 3.53 11.73
CA PHE A 74 -8.97 3.57 11.22
C PHE A 74 -8.82 2.76 9.93
N GLN A 75 -9.32 1.52 9.91
CA GLN A 75 -9.22 0.63 8.75
C GLN A 75 -10.02 1.16 7.55
N ILE A 76 -11.19 1.76 7.79
CA ILE A 76 -11.97 2.42 6.72
C ILE A 76 -11.19 3.56 6.10
N LYS A 77 -10.62 4.46 6.92
CA LYS A 77 -9.80 5.57 6.42
C LYS A 77 -8.57 5.06 5.66
N LEU A 78 -7.89 4.04 6.18
CA LEU A 78 -6.73 3.44 5.54
C LEU A 78 -7.11 2.82 4.18
N THR A 79 -8.24 2.11 4.08
CA THR A 79 -8.75 1.52 2.83
C THR A 79 -9.02 2.59 1.78
N LEU A 80 -9.64 3.72 2.17
CA LEU A 80 -9.86 4.84 1.25
C LEU A 80 -8.55 5.45 0.76
N LEU A 81 -7.57 5.62 1.66
CA LEU A 81 -6.27 6.17 1.30
C LEU A 81 -5.43 5.21 0.45
N ALA A 82 -5.47 3.90 0.71
CA ALA A 82 -4.83 2.89 -0.13
C ALA A 82 -5.50 2.84 -1.52
N GLY A 83 -6.82 3.00 -1.56
CA GLY A 83 -7.57 3.12 -2.80
C GLY A 83 -7.09 4.24 -3.72
N PHE A 84 -6.51 5.32 -3.21
CA PHE A 84 -5.95 6.40 -4.04
C PHE A 84 -4.80 5.94 -4.94
N GLY A 85 -3.92 5.04 -4.47
CA GLY A 85 -2.87 4.48 -5.31
C GLY A 85 -3.44 3.63 -6.44
N TRP A 86 -4.38 2.72 -6.12
CA TRP A 86 -5.04 1.88 -7.10
C TRP A 86 -5.84 2.70 -8.14
N LEU A 87 -6.46 3.79 -7.70
CA LEU A 87 -7.16 4.72 -8.60
C LEU A 87 -6.17 5.44 -9.52
N ALA A 88 -5.06 5.93 -8.95
CA ALA A 88 -4.01 6.61 -9.71
C ALA A 88 -3.39 5.70 -10.78
N ASP A 89 -3.12 4.43 -10.45
CA ASP A 89 -2.53 3.47 -11.38
C ASP A 89 -3.37 3.35 -12.65
N ASN A 90 -4.68 3.20 -12.51
CA ASN A 90 -5.54 3.02 -13.67
C ASN A 90 -5.85 4.32 -14.42
N ILE A 91 -5.75 5.46 -13.76
CA ILE A 91 -5.76 6.78 -14.44
C ILE A 91 -4.65 6.82 -15.49
N TRP A 92 -3.42 6.44 -15.12
CA TRP A 92 -2.26 6.54 -16.01
C TRP A 92 -2.31 5.56 -17.16
N PHE A 93 -2.78 4.34 -16.94
CA PHE A 93 -2.95 3.36 -18.01
C PHE A 93 -4.01 3.80 -19.01
N ALA A 94 -5.15 4.32 -18.54
CA ALA A 94 -6.23 4.76 -19.38
C ALA A 94 -5.84 5.98 -20.22
N VAL A 95 -5.30 7.05 -19.60
CA VAL A 95 -4.96 8.28 -20.30
C VAL A 95 -3.85 8.06 -21.34
N LEU A 96 -2.87 7.21 -21.05
CA LEU A 96 -1.82 6.89 -22.02
C LEU A 96 -2.41 6.25 -23.27
N GLY A 97 -3.27 5.24 -23.14
CA GLY A 97 -3.90 4.58 -24.28
C GLY A 97 -4.64 5.56 -25.20
N MET A 98 -5.33 6.55 -24.61
CA MET A 98 -6.08 7.57 -25.35
C MET A 98 -5.17 8.63 -25.98
N THR A 99 -3.97 8.85 -25.44
CA THR A 99 -3.03 9.88 -25.90
C THR A 99 -2.22 9.45 -27.12
N LEU A 100 -1.97 8.15 -27.30
CA LEU A 100 -1.02 7.64 -28.30
C LEU A 100 -1.30 8.11 -29.72
N THR A 101 -2.55 8.11 -30.17
CA THR A 101 -2.94 8.51 -31.52
C THR A 101 -2.76 10.01 -31.76
N LEU A 102 -2.99 10.83 -30.73
CA LEU A 102 -2.84 12.28 -30.78
C LEU A 102 -1.39 12.71 -30.83
N VAL A 103 -0.57 12.01 -30.06
CA VAL A 103 0.89 12.18 -30.01
C VAL A 103 1.53 11.79 -31.31
N ASP A 104 1.08 10.70 -31.96
CA ASP A 104 1.51 10.29 -33.28
C ASP A 104 1.28 11.39 -34.31
N GLY A 105 0.07 11.99 -34.31
CA GLY A 105 -0.27 13.09 -35.21
C GLY A 105 0.54 14.36 -34.98
N GLU A 106 0.75 14.76 -33.71
CA GLU A 106 1.46 16.00 -33.37
C GLU A 106 2.95 15.97 -33.72
N TRP A 107 3.62 14.83 -33.48
CA TRP A 107 5.06 14.71 -33.71
C TRP A 107 5.40 13.98 -35.00
N ASP A 108 4.37 13.62 -35.78
CA ASP A 108 4.50 12.96 -37.09
C ASP A 108 5.41 11.72 -37.01
N LEU A 109 5.10 10.87 -36.02
CA LEU A 109 5.95 9.73 -35.68
C LEU A 109 5.94 8.66 -36.78
N THR A 110 4.76 8.41 -37.36
CA THR A 110 4.59 7.44 -38.45
C THR A 110 5.40 7.81 -39.68
N ALA A 111 5.46 9.09 -40.08
CA ALA A 111 6.27 9.54 -41.21
C ALA A 111 7.78 9.49 -40.91
N LYS A 112 8.16 9.52 -39.63
CA LYS A 112 9.55 9.37 -39.17
C LYS A 112 9.96 7.93 -38.89
N ASP A 113 9.10 6.95 -39.19
CA ASP A 113 9.30 5.54 -38.89
C ASP A 113 9.53 5.26 -37.37
N ILE A 114 8.90 6.06 -36.51
CA ILE A 114 8.94 5.93 -35.07
C ILE A 114 7.60 5.40 -34.59
N SER A 115 7.59 4.35 -33.80
CA SER A 115 6.34 3.82 -33.23
C SER A 115 5.96 4.54 -31.93
N SER A 116 4.73 5.05 -31.87
CA SER A 116 4.16 5.60 -30.62
C SER A 116 4.10 4.58 -29.48
N LYS A 117 4.22 3.27 -29.78
CA LYS A 117 4.30 2.18 -28.80
C LYS A 117 5.52 2.28 -27.86
N TRP A 118 6.57 3.02 -28.25
CA TRP A 118 7.69 3.31 -27.36
C TRP A 118 7.29 4.03 -26.08
N ALA A 119 6.24 4.86 -26.12
CA ALA A 119 5.67 5.49 -24.94
C ALA A 119 5.13 4.44 -23.94
N THR A 120 4.37 3.48 -24.44
CA THR A 120 3.86 2.34 -23.66
C THR A 120 5.01 1.49 -23.12
N PHE A 121 5.99 1.15 -23.96
CA PHE A 121 7.17 0.39 -23.54
C PHE A 121 7.94 1.09 -22.41
N SER A 122 8.12 2.41 -22.50
CA SER A 122 8.81 3.19 -21.46
C SER A 122 8.07 3.16 -20.14
N LEU A 123 6.74 3.34 -20.14
CA LEU A 123 5.92 3.28 -18.92
C LEU A 123 6.04 1.91 -18.24
N TYR A 124 5.85 0.82 -19.00
CA TYR A 124 5.89 -0.53 -18.43
C TYR A 124 7.28 -0.99 -18.04
N SER A 125 8.33 -0.53 -18.74
CA SER A 125 9.72 -0.75 -18.30
C SER A 125 9.99 -0.07 -16.96
N GLY A 126 9.55 1.18 -16.81
CA GLY A 126 9.62 1.91 -15.55
C GLY A 126 8.86 1.21 -14.45
N LEU A 127 7.65 0.73 -14.73
CA LEU A 127 6.80 0.00 -13.79
C LEU A 127 7.47 -1.31 -13.31
N LEU A 128 8.08 -2.08 -14.22
CA LEU A 128 8.80 -3.29 -13.86
C LEU A 128 9.99 -3.00 -12.95
N ILE A 129 10.81 -2.01 -13.31
CA ILE A 129 11.95 -1.59 -12.48
C ILE A 129 11.44 -1.06 -11.12
N GLY A 130 10.40 -0.24 -11.14
CA GLY A 130 9.77 0.31 -9.94
C GLY A 130 9.23 -0.75 -8.99
N SER A 131 8.51 -1.75 -9.50
CA SER A 131 7.93 -2.82 -8.67
C SER A 131 9.01 -3.64 -7.96
N LEU A 132 10.11 -3.95 -8.64
CA LEU A 132 11.25 -4.65 -8.04
C LEU A 132 11.98 -3.77 -7.01
N ALA A 133 12.23 -2.50 -7.36
CA ALA A 133 12.91 -1.57 -6.47
C ALA A 133 12.11 -1.26 -5.20
N TRP A 134 10.83 -0.93 -5.34
CA TRP A 134 9.96 -0.59 -4.19
C TRP A 134 9.58 -1.82 -3.37
N GLY A 135 9.46 -3.00 -3.99
CA GLY A 135 9.30 -4.25 -3.26
C GLY A 135 10.40 -4.46 -2.23
N PHE A 136 11.66 -4.27 -2.63
CA PHE A 136 12.80 -4.36 -1.71
C PHE A 136 12.93 -3.11 -0.81
N LEU A 137 12.81 -1.93 -1.39
CA LEU A 137 13.08 -0.67 -0.69
C LEU A 137 12.08 -0.42 0.45
N SER A 138 10.81 -0.81 0.28
CA SER A 138 9.78 -0.67 1.31
C SER A 138 10.06 -1.52 2.56
N ASP A 139 10.80 -2.63 2.42
CA ASP A 139 11.23 -3.45 3.56
C ASP A 139 12.42 -2.82 4.30
N VAL A 140 13.21 -1.99 3.62
CA VAL A 140 14.41 -1.36 4.20
C VAL A 140 14.11 0.00 4.83
N ILE A 141 13.42 0.88 4.07
CA ILE A 141 13.16 2.26 4.52
C ILE A 141 11.84 2.40 5.29
N GLY A 142 10.99 1.39 5.22
CA GLY A 142 9.67 1.39 5.84
C GLY A 142 8.52 1.49 4.83
N ARG A 143 7.35 1.01 5.25
CA ARG A 143 6.13 1.01 4.42
C ARG A 143 5.65 2.43 4.15
N ARG A 144 5.63 3.27 5.18
CA ARG A 144 5.08 4.62 5.14
C ARG A 144 5.84 5.60 4.23
N PRO A 145 7.19 5.73 4.29
CA PRO A 145 7.93 6.57 3.35
C PRO A 145 7.73 6.13 1.91
N SER A 146 7.82 4.82 1.65
CA SER A 146 7.61 4.23 0.32
C SER A 146 6.22 4.57 -0.21
N TRP A 147 5.19 4.42 0.62
CA TRP A 147 3.79 4.70 0.33
C TRP A 147 3.52 6.14 -0.13
N ASN A 148 4.20 7.11 0.48
CA ASN A 148 4.08 8.51 0.11
C ASN A 148 4.91 8.86 -1.14
N ILE A 149 6.14 8.33 -1.23
CA ILE A 149 7.05 8.65 -2.33
C ILE A 149 6.51 8.11 -3.66
N THR A 150 5.98 6.90 -3.69
CA THR A 150 5.45 6.27 -4.91
C THR A 150 4.31 7.09 -5.52
N LEU A 151 3.35 7.51 -4.71
CA LEU A 151 2.22 8.34 -5.17
C LEU A 151 2.68 9.74 -5.58
N PHE A 152 3.63 10.35 -4.84
CA PHE A 152 4.21 11.63 -5.22
C PHE A 152 4.91 11.60 -6.57
N LEU A 153 5.76 10.58 -6.80
CA LEU A 153 6.46 10.42 -8.07
C LEU A 153 5.50 10.24 -9.23
N SER A 154 4.47 9.40 -9.05
CA SER A 154 3.45 9.19 -10.09
C SER A 154 2.70 10.49 -10.41
N ALA A 155 2.34 11.29 -9.42
CA ALA A 155 1.69 12.59 -9.62
C ALA A 155 2.59 13.61 -10.32
N ALA A 156 3.82 13.77 -9.83
CA ALA A 156 4.76 14.77 -10.34
C ALA A 156 5.15 14.49 -11.80
N PHE A 157 5.51 13.25 -12.12
CA PHE A 157 5.87 12.89 -13.48
C PHE A 157 4.66 12.82 -14.40
N GLY A 158 3.47 12.45 -13.89
CA GLY A 158 2.23 12.53 -14.66
C GLY A 158 1.91 13.95 -15.11
N ILE A 159 2.04 14.94 -14.23
CA ILE A 159 1.91 16.37 -14.60
C ILE A 159 2.99 16.75 -15.64
N ALA A 160 4.22 16.31 -15.41
CA ALA A 160 5.34 16.64 -16.31
C ALA A 160 5.15 16.09 -17.71
N VAL A 161 4.54 14.90 -17.88
CA VAL A 161 4.18 14.34 -19.21
C VAL A 161 3.30 15.28 -20.00
N GLY A 162 2.30 15.92 -19.37
CA GLY A 162 1.45 16.92 -20.04
C GLY A 162 2.24 18.12 -20.62
N GLY A 163 3.39 18.45 -20.03
CA GLY A 163 4.31 19.50 -20.46
C GLY A 163 5.38 19.05 -21.47
N ALA A 164 5.41 17.78 -21.88
CA ALA A 164 6.48 17.24 -22.73
C ALA A 164 6.63 18.02 -24.05
N PRO A 165 7.87 18.48 -24.38
CA PRO A 165 8.10 19.25 -25.59
C PRO A 165 8.35 18.36 -26.82
N SER A 166 8.70 17.09 -26.64
CA SER A 166 9.01 16.14 -27.70
C SER A 166 8.73 14.71 -27.25
N PHE A 167 8.57 13.80 -28.22
CA PHE A 167 8.29 12.39 -27.96
C PHE A 167 9.36 11.67 -27.12
N PRO A 168 10.70 11.83 -27.35
CA PRO A 168 11.70 11.20 -26.50
C PRO A 168 11.62 11.67 -25.05
N VAL A 169 11.36 12.97 -24.79
CA VAL A 169 11.19 13.51 -23.44
C VAL A 169 9.94 12.91 -22.78
N MET A 170 8.84 12.77 -23.53
CA MET A 170 7.64 12.10 -23.05
C MET A 170 7.94 10.66 -22.63
N CYS A 171 8.70 9.90 -23.43
CA CYS A 171 9.09 8.54 -23.08
C CYS A 171 9.91 8.47 -21.79
N VAL A 172 10.88 9.38 -21.61
CA VAL A 172 11.66 9.43 -20.35
C VAL A 172 10.75 9.73 -19.15
N LEU A 173 9.87 10.73 -19.26
CA LEU A 173 8.94 11.09 -18.19
C LEU A 173 7.96 9.95 -17.87
N LEU A 174 7.48 9.21 -18.88
CA LEU A 174 6.67 8.01 -18.69
C LEU A 174 7.43 6.88 -18.01
N GLY A 175 8.72 6.70 -18.29
CA GLY A 175 9.57 5.75 -17.57
C GLY A 175 9.71 6.10 -16.09
N LEU A 176 9.91 7.39 -15.77
CA LEU A 176 9.99 7.88 -14.38
C LEU A 176 8.62 7.81 -13.66
N LEU A 177 7.53 8.10 -14.37
CA LEU A 177 6.18 7.88 -13.87
C LEU A 177 5.95 6.41 -13.54
N GLY A 178 6.34 5.50 -14.46
CA GLY A 178 6.25 4.07 -14.29
C GLY A 178 7.04 3.58 -13.07
N LEU A 179 8.22 4.16 -12.81
CA LEU A 179 9.02 3.82 -11.62
C LEU A 179 8.30 4.16 -10.32
N GLY A 180 7.58 5.28 -10.24
CA GLY A 180 6.69 5.58 -9.10
C GLY A 180 5.51 4.61 -9.01
N LEU A 181 4.84 4.41 -10.15
CA LEU A 181 3.64 3.59 -10.28
C LEU A 181 3.86 2.11 -9.87
N GLY A 182 5.02 1.54 -10.26
CA GLY A 182 5.36 0.15 -9.94
C GLY A 182 5.40 -0.16 -8.45
N GLY A 183 5.55 0.86 -7.59
CA GLY A 183 5.52 0.72 -6.14
C GLY A 183 4.12 0.81 -5.51
N ASN A 184 3.15 1.46 -6.17
CA ASN A 184 1.85 1.70 -5.55
C ASN A 184 1.14 0.40 -5.16
N LEU A 185 0.90 -0.51 -6.11
CA LEU A 185 0.18 -1.76 -5.85
C LEU A 185 0.80 -2.59 -4.70
N PRO A 186 2.11 -2.94 -4.73
CA PRO A 186 2.69 -3.75 -3.67
C PRO A 186 2.76 -3.02 -2.33
N VAL A 187 3.03 -1.71 -2.31
CA VAL A 187 3.16 -0.95 -1.07
C VAL A 187 1.79 -0.64 -0.45
N ASP A 188 0.78 -0.26 -1.26
CA ASP A 188 -0.58 -0.04 -0.77
C ASP A 188 -1.20 -1.34 -0.24
N GLY A 189 -1.00 -2.45 -0.96
CA GLY A 189 -1.47 -3.77 -0.53
C GLY A 189 -0.80 -4.24 0.76
N ALA A 190 0.52 -4.13 0.87
CA ALA A 190 1.26 -4.49 2.08
C ALA A 190 0.83 -3.64 3.27
N MET A 191 0.72 -2.31 3.07
CA MET A 191 0.27 -1.38 4.10
C MET A 191 -1.13 -1.75 4.60
N LEU A 192 -2.04 -2.10 3.70
CA LEU A 192 -3.41 -2.46 4.05
C LEU A 192 -3.49 -3.78 4.83
N ILE A 193 -2.83 -4.85 4.35
CA ILE A 193 -2.84 -6.18 4.97
C ILE A 193 -2.23 -6.16 6.37
N GLU A 194 -1.26 -5.30 6.62
CA GLU A 194 -0.60 -5.21 7.93
C GLU A 194 -1.50 -4.65 9.04
N TYR A 195 -2.59 -3.96 8.67
CA TYR A 195 -3.53 -3.33 9.60
C TYR A 195 -4.94 -3.91 9.58
N ILE A 196 -5.27 -4.73 8.58
CA ILE A 196 -6.61 -5.33 8.47
C ILE A 196 -6.64 -6.68 9.18
N PRO A 197 -7.68 -6.95 9.99
CA PRO A 197 -7.93 -8.27 10.56
C PRO A 197 -8.10 -9.36 9.46
N GLY A 198 -7.67 -10.59 9.77
CA GLY A 198 -7.70 -11.70 8.83
C GLY A 198 -9.08 -12.00 8.24
N ALA A 199 -10.15 -11.82 9.05
CA ALA A 199 -11.53 -12.02 8.60
C ALA A 199 -11.99 -10.99 7.55
N GLN A 200 -11.32 -9.85 7.40
CA GLN A 200 -11.68 -8.77 6.46
C GLN A 200 -10.72 -8.65 5.28
N GLN A 201 -9.98 -9.68 4.94
CA GLN A 201 -9.02 -9.65 3.80
C GLN A 201 -9.68 -9.43 2.43
N TRP A 202 -11.00 -9.70 2.31
CA TRP A 202 -11.80 -9.36 1.12
C TRP A 202 -11.70 -7.87 0.73
N ILE A 203 -11.37 -6.99 1.68
CA ILE A 203 -11.18 -5.56 1.44
C ILE A 203 -10.05 -5.31 0.44
N LEU A 204 -9.02 -6.17 0.40
CA LEU A 204 -7.97 -6.08 -0.60
C LEU A 204 -8.55 -6.27 -2.03
N THR A 205 -9.47 -7.22 -2.20
CA THR A 205 -10.18 -7.39 -3.47
C THR A 205 -11.10 -6.20 -3.77
N PHE A 206 -11.73 -5.63 -2.73
CA PHE A 206 -12.57 -4.44 -2.86
C PHE A 206 -11.79 -3.21 -3.37
N LEU A 207 -10.46 -3.12 -3.16
CA LEU A 207 -9.64 -2.06 -3.75
C LEU A 207 -9.71 -2.02 -5.27
N SER A 208 -10.05 -3.12 -5.94
CA SER A 208 -10.27 -3.16 -7.39
C SER A 208 -11.37 -2.21 -7.85
N LEU A 209 -12.31 -1.83 -6.96
CA LEU A 209 -13.32 -0.81 -7.23
C LEU A 209 -12.68 0.55 -7.56
N PHE A 210 -11.65 0.94 -6.78
CA PHE A 210 -10.92 2.20 -7.01
C PHE A 210 -10.21 2.18 -8.36
N TRP A 211 -9.73 1.02 -8.79
CA TRP A 211 -9.14 0.83 -10.11
C TRP A 211 -10.15 1.13 -11.23
N CYS A 212 -11.35 0.55 -11.14
CA CYS A 212 -12.41 0.79 -12.12
C CYS A 212 -12.88 2.26 -12.12
N ILE A 213 -13.01 2.87 -10.93
CA ILE A 213 -13.34 4.30 -10.80
C ILE A 213 -12.25 5.17 -11.43
N GLY A 214 -10.96 4.83 -11.25
CA GLY A 214 -9.84 5.55 -11.86
C GLY A 214 -9.88 5.51 -13.38
N GLN A 215 -10.17 4.35 -13.97
CA GLN A 215 -10.34 4.19 -15.41
C GLN A 215 -11.50 5.01 -15.93
N LEU A 216 -12.66 4.93 -15.27
CA LEU A 216 -13.85 5.69 -15.66
C LEU A 216 -13.59 7.19 -15.60
N TYR A 217 -13.00 7.67 -14.50
CA TYR A 217 -12.66 9.07 -14.32
C TYR A 217 -11.70 9.57 -15.40
N ALA A 218 -10.62 8.84 -15.66
CA ALA A 218 -9.63 9.20 -16.69
C ALA A 218 -10.27 9.23 -18.08
N THR A 219 -11.15 8.27 -18.39
CA THR A 219 -11.83 8.21 -19.69
C THR A 219 -12.79 9.37 -19.87
N LEU A 220 -13.57 9.74 -18.84
CA LEU A 220 -14.49 10.88 -18.89
C LEU A 220 -13.75 12.20 -19.07
N ILE A 221 -12.66 12.42 -18.34
CA ILE A 221 -11.83 13.63 -18.47
C ILE A 221 -11.18 13.70 -19.86
N SER A 222 -10.61 12.59 -20.31
CA SER A 222 -9.99 12.53 -21.64
C SER A 222 -11.02 12.76 -22.74
N TRP A 223 -12.22 12.19 -22.62
CA TRP A 223 -13.30 12.44 -23.57
C TRP A 223 -13.66 13.92 -23.61
N ALA A 224 -13.84 14.57 -22.46
CA ALA A 224 -14.22 15.97 -22.40
C ALA A 224 -13.17 16.90 -23.03
N PHE A 225 -11.87 16.65 -22.84
CA PHE A 225 -10.82 17.53 -23.38
C PHE A 225 -10.37 17.14 -24.78
N ILE A 226 -10.15 15.87 -25.04
CA ILE A 226 -9.56 15.42 -26.31
C ILE A 226 -10.53 15.70 -27.47
N THR A 227 -11.80 15.38 -27.33
CA THR A 227 -12.76 15.58 -28.42
C THR A 227 -13.03 17.05 -28.77
N ASN A 228 -12.67 17.99 -27.90
CA ASN A 228 -12.84 19.42 -28.13
C ASN A 228 -11.54 20.13 -28.56
N PHE A 229 -10.37 19.52 -28.36
CA PHE A 229 -9.06 20.16 -28.63
C PHE A 229 -8.12 19.16 -29.29
N TYR A 230 -8.41 18.71 -30.53
CA TYR A 230 -7.58 17.80 -31.31
C TYR A 230 -7.56 18.18 -32.78
N CYS A 231 -6.53 17.73 -33.50
CA CYS A 231 -6.42 17.95 -34.96
C CYS A 231 -7.32 16.96 -35.70
N GLU A 232 -8.54 17.36 -36.01
CA GLU A 232 -9.57 16.51 -36.61
C GLU A 232 -9.12 15.92 -37.95
N ASP A 233 -8.67 16.76 -38.89
CA ASP A 233 -8.25 16.35 -40.23
C ASP A 233 -7.04 15.39 -40.21
N ASN A 234 -6.14 15.54 -39.23
CA ASN A 234 -4.97 14.65 -39.07
C ASN A 234 -5.35 13.29 -38.48
N ILE A 235 -6.20 13.31 -37.43
CA ILE A 235 -6.57 12.09 -36.70
C ILE A 235 -7.52 11.22 -37.49
N ASN A 236 -8.43 11.83 -38.24
CA ASN A 236 -9.43 11.15 -39.10
C ASN A 236 -8.89 10.85 -40.51
N TRP A 237 -7.59 11.14 -40.78
CA TRP A 237 -6.95 10.83 -42.06
C TRP A 237 -7.02 9.32 -42.38
N ASP A 238 -7.61 8.99 -43.50
CA ASP A 238 -7.82 7.64 -44.02
C ASP A 238 -6.95 7.30 -45.25
N GLY A 239 -6.16 8.28 -45.74
CA GLY A 239 -5.26 8.11 -46.89
C GLY A 239 -4.15 7.11 -46.62
N THR A 240 -3.69 6.43 -47.68
CA THR A 240 -2.62 5.42 -47.61
C THR A 240 -1.21 5.99 -47.60
N ASP A 241 -1.05 7.26 -48.04
CA ASP A 241 0.26 7.91 -48.12
C ASP A 241 0.51 8.81 -46.90
N PRO A 242 1.40 8.43 -45.97
CA PRO A 242 1.71 9.23 -44.77
C PRO A 242 2.21 10.65 -45.11
N ALA A 243 2.80 10.86 -46.28
CA ALA A 243 3.31 12.18 -46.71
C ALA A 243 2.20 13.17 -47.06
N MET A 244 1.00 12.68 -47.33
CA MET A 244 -0.18 13.51 -47.61
C MET A 244 -1.04 13.79 -46.38
N ARG A 245 -0.70 13.29 -45.21
CA ARG A 245 -1.41 13.51 -43.98
C ARG A 245 -1.37 14.98 -43.58
N PRO A 246 -2.52 15.64 -43.31
CA PRO A 246 -2.56 17.03 -42.89
C PRO A 246 -1.69 17.27 -41.64
N PRO A 247 -0.91 18.36 -41.55
CA PRO A 247 -0.08 18.63 -40.37
C PRO A 247 -0.94 18.94 -39.16
N CYS A 248 -0.54 18.41 -38.02
CA CYS A 248 -1.18 18.70 -36.72
C CYS A 248 -0.31 19.69 -35.95
N LEU A 249 -0.79 20.92 -35.79
CA LEU A 249 -0.11 21.94 -35.02
C LEU A 249 -0.31 21.72 -33.53
N LYS A 250 0.74 21.93 -32.73
CA LYS A 250 0.67 21.86 -31.28
C LYS A 250 -0.44 22.76 -30.69
N SER A 251 -0.71 23.92 -31.31
CA SER A 251 -1.77 24.84 -30.88
C SER A 251 -3.15 24.23 -30.91
N ASP A 252 -3.39 23.28 -31.80
CA ASP A 252 -4.69 22.70 -32.05
C ASP A 252 -4.90 21.35 -31.35
N ASN A 253 -3.81 20.81 -30.75
CA ASN A 253 -3.79 19.49 -30.13
C ASN A 253 -3.50 19.54 -28.61
N TRP A 254 -4.12 20.49 -27.91
CA TRP A 254 -3.91 20.63 -26.45
C TRP A 254 -4.74 19.67 -25.61
N GLY A 255 -5.74 18.99 -26.16
CA GLY A 255 -6.68 18.17 -25.43
C GLY A 255 -6.02 17.08 -24.57
N TRP A 256 -5.02 16.36 -25.10
CA TRP A 256 -4.30 15.36 -24.35
C TRP A 256 -3.46 15.96 -23.21
N ARG A 257 -2.86 17.17 -23.40
CA ARG A 257 -2.10 17.85 -22.35
C ARG A 257 -3.00 18.29 -21.20
N TYR A 258 -4.18 18.85 -21.51
CA TYR A 258 -5.17 19.22 -20.49
C TYR A 258 -5.59 17.99 -19.67
N SER A 259 -5.81 16.86 -20.33
CA SER A 259 -6.13 15.61 -19.64
C SER A 259 -5.02 15.19 -18.67
N TRP A 260 -3.75 15.21 -19.10
CA TRP A 260 -2.62 14.87 -18.24
C TRP A 260 -2.45 15.86 -17.08
N PHE A 261 -2.62 17.16 -17.29
CA PHE A 261 -2.51 18.14 -16.20
C PHE A 261 -3.64 18.00 -15.18
N LEU A 262 -4.88 17.83 -15.62
CA LEU A 262 -6.00 17.67 -14.69
C LEU A 262 -5.92 16.37 -13.93
N LEU A 263 -5.65 15.26 -14.59
CA LEU A 263 -5.50 13.95 -13.95
C LEU A 263 -4.29 13.93 -13.00
N GLY A 264 -3.16 14.50 -13.42
CA GLY A 264 -1.98 14.64 -12.58
C GLY A 264 -2.21 15.54 -11.37
N GLY A 265 -2.94 16.65 -11.56
CA GLY A 265 -3.38 17.50 -10.47
C GLY A 265 -4.28 16.76 -9.47
N THR A 266 -5.19 15.92 -9.96
CA THR A 266 -6.04 15.07 -9.11
C THR A 266 -5.20 14.10 -8.27
N VAL A 267 -4.24 13.40 -8.88
CA VAL A 267 -3.34 12.47 -8.15
C VAL A 267 -2.47 13.24 -7.16
N MET A 268 -2.03 14.45 -7.50
CA MET A 268 -1.29 15.31 -6.57
C MET A 268 -2.16 15.72 -5.37
N ILE A 269 -3.44 16.03 -5.57
CA ILE A 269 -4.38 16.30 -4.47
C ILE A 269 -4.55 15.06 -3.59
N MET A 270 -4.68 13.86 -4.17
CA MET A 270 -4.74 12.61 -3.43
C MET A 270 -3.48 12.37 -2.59
N PHE A 271 -2.30 12.66 -3.15
CA PHE A 271 -1.04 12.63 -2.39
C PHE A 271 -1.07 13.63 -1.22
N LEU A 272 -1.50 14.86 -1.46
CA LEU A 272 -1.57 15.88 -0.41
C LEU A 272 -2.55 15.50 0.69
N ILE A 273 -3.70 14.90 0.37
CA ILE A 273 -4.65 14.37 1.36
C ILE A 273 -3.98 13.28 2.21
N ARG A 274 -3.32 12.30 1.56
CA ARG A 274 -2.61 11.19 2.22
C ARG A 274 -1.49 11.71 3.12
N PHE A 275 -0.78 12.72 2.67
CA PHE A 275 0.39 13.26 3.35
C PHE A 275 0.06 14.27 4.46
N LEU A 276 -0.87 15.22 4.18
CA LEU A 276 -1.16 16.33 5.08
C LEU A 276 -2.34 16.07 6.02
N VAL A 277 -3.41 15.47 5.50
CA VAL A 277 -4.69 15.39 6.22
C VAL A 277 -4.72 14.18 7.14
N TYR A 278 -4.22 13.04 6.67
CA TYR A 278 -4.25 11.82 7.46
C TYR A 278 -2.93 11.04 7.37
N PRO A 279 -1.90 11.48 8.09
CA PRO A 279 -0.63 10.79 8.12
C PRO A 279 -0.76 9.45 8.85
N VAL A 280 -0.80 8.34 8.08
CA VAL A 280 -0.85 6.97 8.62
C VAL A 280 0.48 6.69 9.34
N PRO A 281 0.48 6.04 10.52
CA PRO A 281 1.71 5.63 11.21
C PRO A 281 2.47 4.56 10.41
N GLU A 282 3.72 4.27 10.82
CA GLU A 282 4.49 3.16 10.24
C GLU A 282 3.90 1.82 10.69
N SER A 283 4.03 0.78 9.86
CA SER A 283 3.51 -0.54 10.17
C SER A 283 4.06 -1.09 11.49
N PRO A 284 3.20 -1.59 12.40
CA PRO A 284 3.65 -2.20 13.65
C PRO A 284 4.47 -3.47 13.40
N LYS A 285 4.15 -4.24 12.35
CA LYS A 285 4.92 -5.45 11.98
C LYS A 285 6.32 -5.09 11.46
N PHE A 286 6.42 -4.06 10.62
CA PHE A 286 7.71 -3.53 10.17
C PHE A 286 8.55 -3.02 11.36
N LEU A 287 7.93 -2.31 12.30
CA LEU A 287 8.62 -1.80 13.48
C LEU A 287 9.15 -2.93 14.37
N LEU A 288 8.38 -4.00 14.56
CA LEU A 288 8.85 -5.20 15.27
C LEU A 288 10.04 -5.86 14.56
N ALA A 289 9.96 -6.02 13.23
CA ALA A 289 11.04 -6.58 12.42
C ALA A 289 12.32 -5.73 12.51
N ALA A 290 12.17 -4.41 12.65
CA ALA A 290 13.28 -3.46 12.83
C ALA A 290 13.79 -3.38 14.30
N GLY A 291 13.24 -4.17 15.24
CA GLY A 291 13.60 -4.14 16.65
C GLY A 291 13.11 -2.88 17.40
N ARG A 292 12.08 -2.21 16.89
CA ARG A 292 11.49 -0.96 17.43
C ARG A 292 10.19 -1.25 18.19
N GLU A 293 10.25 -2.10 19.20
CA GLU A 293 9.11 -2.68 19.92
C GLU A 293 8.22 -1.62 20.58
N LYS A 294 8.81 -0.60 21.20
CA LYS A 294 8.06 0.49 21.85
C LYS A 294 7.23 1.27 20.82
N GLU A 295 7.82 1.61 19.68
CA GLU A 295 7.12 2.34 18.63
C GLU A 295 6.01 1.48 18.01
N ALA A 296 6.22 0.15 17.87
CA ALA A 296 5.17 -0.77 17.42
C ALA A 296 3.98 -0.80 18.38
N TYR A 297 4.24 -0.82 19.69
CA TYR A 297 3.21 -0.75 20.72
C TYR A 297 2.47 0.61 20.69
N ASP A 298 3.20 1.72 20.53
CA ASP A 298 2.60 3.06 20.45
C ASP A 298 1.66 3.17 19.25
N VAL A 299 1.99 2.55 18.12
CA VAL A 299 1.11 2.45 16.95
C VAL A 299 -0.13 1.62 17.25
N LEU A 300 0.00 0.50 17.96
CA LEU A 300 -1.15 -0.32 18.38
C LEU A 300 -2.13 0.48 19.23
N VAL A 301 -1.61 1.23 20.22
CA VAL A 301 -2.40 2.11 21.07
C VAL A 301 -3.08 3.22 20.26
N PHE A 302 -2.39 3.77 19.28
CA PHE A 302 -2.96 4.77 18.36
C PHE A 302 -4.15 4.21 17.58
N ILE A 303 -4.03 3.01 16.99
CA ILE A 303 -5.10 2.35 16.23
C ILE A 303 -6.28 2.05 17.13
N ALA A 304 -6.03 1.52 18.33
CA ALA A 304 -7.05 1.22 19.32
C ALA A 304 -7.84 2.48 19.70
N LYS A 305 -7.14 3.59 19.95
CA LYS A 305 -7.77 4.89 20.25
C LYS A 305 -8.64 5.41 19.11
N GLU A 306 -8.18 5.33 17.87
CA GLU A 306 -8.97 5.73 16.68
C GLU A 306 -10.24 4.89 16.55
N ASN A 307 -10.17 3.60 16.89
CA ASN A 307 -11.32 2.69 16.88
C ASN A 307 -12.15 2.74 18.18
N LYS A 308 -11.79 3.62 19.13
CA LYS A 308 -12.45 3.75 20.46
C LYS A 308 -12.44 2.44 21.26
N LYS A 309 -11.32 1.71 21.19
CA LYS A 309 -11.07 0.46 21.89
C LYS A 309 -9.77 0.56 22.69
N ALA A 310 -9.48 -0.45 23.50
CA ALA A 310 -8.22 -0.58 24.22
C ALA A 310 -7.54 -1.90 23.77
N PRO A 311 -6.22 -1.93 23.61
CA PRO A 311 -5.51 -3.18 23.33
C PRO A 311 -5.49 -4.04 24.60
N SER A 312 -5.65 -5.35 24.47
CA SER A 312 -5.57 -6.31 25.60
C SER A 312 -4.13 -6.55 26.04
N ILE A 313 -3.17 -6.35 25.13
CA ILE A 313 -1.76 -6.57 25.42
C ILE A 313 -1.08 -5.32 25.98
N THR A 314 -0.15 -5.53 26.90
CA THR A 314 0.71 -4.48 27.47
C THR A 314 2.08 -4.47 26.77
N TYR A 315 2.79 -3.35 26.88
CA TYR A 315 4.17 -3.27 26.35
C TYR A 315 5.08 -4.35 26.97
N GLU A 316 4.92 -4.64 28.26
CA GLU A 316 5.70 -5.66 28.97
C GLU A 316 5.43 -7.07 28.42
N GLN A 317 4.18 -7.41 28.09
CA GLN A 317 3.87 -8.70 27.47
C GLN A 317 4.52 -8.82 26.09
N LEU A 318 4.46 -7.75 25.27
CA LEU A 318 5.12 -7.73 23.97
C LEU A 318 6.64 -7.88 24.09
N ARG A 319 7.26 -7.24 25.08
CA ARG A 319 8.71 -7.35 25.37
C ARG A 319 9.08 -8.75 25.88
N ARG A 320 8.30 -9.31 26.81
CA ARG A 320 8.56 -10.66 27.36
C ARG A 320 8.44 -11.75 26.32
N ALA A 321 7.57 -11.63 25.35
CA ALA A 321 7.42 -12.57 24.23
C ALA A 321 8.75 -12.79 23.45
N LYS A 322 9.66 -11.82 23.46
CA LYS A 322 10.98 -11.94 22.86
C LYS A 322 11.91 -12.85 23.67
N TYR A 323 11.84 -12.84 25.00
CA TYR A 323 12.80 -13.50 25.88
C TYR A 323 12.31 -14.85 26.42
N SER A 324 11.10 -15.29 26.10
CA SER A 324 10.49 -16.50 26.67
C SER A 324 11.18 -17.81 26.27
N SER A 325 12.06 -17.82 25.27
CA SER A 325 12.83 -19.01 24.87
C SER A 325 14.04 -19.32 25.78
N THR A 326 14.45 -18.39 26.66
CA THR A 326 15.61 -18.58 27.55
C THR A 326 15.25 -19.16 28.92
N VAL A 327 13.97 -19.41 29.21
CA VAL A 327 13.51 -19.82 30.55
C VAL A 327 13.50 -21.35 30.77
N HIS A 328 13.91 -22.18 29.79
CA HIS A 328 14.12 -23.62 30.03
C HIS A 328 15.51 -24.00 30.50
N ALA A 329 16.39 -23.04 30.81
CA ALA A 329 17.62 -23.26 31.53
C ALA A 329 17.45 -22.76 32.97
N GLU A 330 17.41 -23.67 33.92
CA GLU A 330 17.48 -23.59 35.41
C GLU A 330 17.19 -22.22 36.08
N PRO A 331 16.50 -22.20 37.22
CA PRO A 331 16.36 -21.00 38.02
C PRO A 331 17.69 -20.68 38.70
N ALA A 332 18.66 -20.19 37.96
CA ALA A 332 19.78 -19.48 38.56
C ALA A 332 19.18 -18.16 39.07
N LEU A 333 19.31 -17.94 40.37
CA LEU A 333 19.11 -16.66 41.04
C LEU A 333 19.91 -15.59 40.28
N VAL A 334 19.28 -15.00 39.28
CA VAL A 334 19.80 -13.79 38.63
C VAL A 334 19.46 -12.66 39.59
N GLU A 335 20.44 -12.20 40.35
CA GLU A 335 20.40 -10.90 40.98
C GLU A 335 19.95 -9.90 39.94
N GLU A 336 18.87 -9.24 40.25
CA GLU A 336 18.20 -8.21 39.49
C GLU A 336 19.16 -7.00 39.33
N HIS A 337 20.11 -7.12 38.39
CA HIS A 337 20.87 -5.98 37.92
C HIS A 337 20.11 -5.43 36.73
N ASP A 338 18.97 -4.78 37.03
CA ASP A 338 18.33 -3.87 36.07
C ASP A 338 19.39 -2.84 35.64
N PRO A 339 19.67 -2.72 34.33
CA PRO A 339 20.42 -1.55 33.88
C PRO A 339 19.61 -0.32 34.32
N PRO A 340 20.26 0.73 34.81
CA PRO A 340 19.58 1.90 35.33
C PRO A 340 18.48 2.30 34.33
N LEU A 341 17.25 2.40 34.81
CA LEU A 341 16.16 3.04 34.07
C LEU A 341 16.71 4.39 33.62
N GLU A 342 17.07 4.50 32.32
CA GLU A 342 17.26 5.81 31.73
C GLU A 342 15.95 6.55 31.99
N GLN A 343 16.03 7.47 32.94
CA GLN A 343 14.93 8.39 33.20
C GLN A 343 14.55 9.00 31.85
N PRO A 344 13.27 9.13 31.54
CA PRO A 344 12.86 9.81 30.31
C PRO A 344 13.57 11.17 30.34
N ASP A 345 14.47 11.38 29.37
CA ASP A 345 15.08 12.69 29.17
C ASP A 345 13.94 13.71 29.21
N GLU A 346 13.98 14.59 30.21
CA GLU A 346 13.12 15.76 30.25
C GLU A 346 13.34 16.51 28.94
N ILE A 347 12.39 16.37 28.05
CA ILE A 347 12.35 17.11 26.79
C ILE A 347 12.21 18.58 27.17
N LYS A 348 13.36 19.27 27.26
CA LYS A 348 13.37 20.75 27.36
C LYS A 348 12.66 21.28 26.13
N PRO A 349 11.60 22.06 26.29
CA PRO A 349 10.84 22.59 25.19
C PRO A 349 11.56 23.74 24.50
N ASP A 350 12.17 23.45 23.36
CA ASP A 350 12.58 24.45 22.39
C ASP A 350 11.38 24.71 21.47
N HIS A 351 10.53 25.65 21.89
CA HIS A 351 9.08 25.70 21.63
C HIS A 351 8.61 26.20 20.26
N ALA A 352 9.43 26.47 19.26
CA ALA A 352 8.93 26.92 17.95
C ALA A 352 9.49 26.14 16.74
N LYS A 353 10.71 25.64 16.79
CA LYS A 353 11.26 24.77 15.72
C LYS A 353 10.80 23.31 15.85
N SER A 354 10.30 22.92 17.01
CA SER A 354 9.91 21.56 17.36
C SER A 354 8.61 21.09 16.65
N HIS A 355 7.61 21.97 16.48
CA HIS A 355 6.33 21.57 15.90
C HIS A 355 6.38 21.25 14.40
N LEU A 356 7.11 22.03 13.62
CA LEU A 356 7.26 21.82 12.18
C LEU A 356 8.10 20.58 11.89
N ASN A 357 9.19 20.38 12.62
CA ASN A 357 10.06 19.22 12.48
C ASN A 357 9.35 17.94 12.95
N THR A 358 8.61 17.97 14.06
CA THR A 358 7.82 16.82 14.53
C THR A 358 6.67 16.48 13.59
N TRP A 359 6.05 17.49 12.96
CA TRP A 359 5.03 17.24 11.94
C TRP A 359 5.64 16.66 10.67
N PHE A 360 6.76 17.21 10.19
CA PHE A 360 7.49 16.70 9.02
C PHE A 360 7.97 15.27 9.25
N ASP A 361 8.50 14.97 10.42
CA ASP A 361 8.88 13.62 10.83
C ASP A 361 7.68 12.65 10.88
N ARG A 362 6.53 13.14 11.34
CA ARG A 362 5.29 12.36 11.31
C ARG A 362 4.75 12.18 9.90
N ALA A 363 4.86 13.14 9.01
CA ALA A 363 4.33 13.07 7.66
C ALA A 363 5.19 12.17 6.76
N TRP A 364 6.51 12.34 6.76
CA TRP A 364 7.44 11.59 5.90
C TRP A 364 7.98 10.31 6.52
N GLY A 365 7.86 10.10 7.83
CA GLY A 365 8.55 9.01 8.50
C GLY A 365 10.07 9.14 8.41
N THR A 366 10.60 10.39 8.42
CA THR A 366 12.04 10.69 8.26
C THR A 366 12.89 10.02 9.32
N SER A 367 12.31 9.65 10.47
CA SER A 367 12.99 8.83 11.47
C SER A 367 13.42 7.46 10.91
N SER A 368 12.67 6.88 9.98
CA SER A 368 13.01 5.62 9.31
C SER A 368 14.07 5.81 8.21
N LEU A 369 14.16 7.00 7.60
CA LEU A 369 15.12 7.32 6.55
C LEU A 369 16.52 7.69 7.07
N ARG A 370 16.73 7.73 8.39
CA ARG A 370 18.05 8.00 8.96
C ARG A 370 19.02 6.87 8.65
N PRO A 371 20.27 7.15 8.24
CA PRO A 371 21.24 6.10 7.86
C PRO A 371 21.53 5.08 8.95
N ASP A 372 21.53 5.52 10.22
CA ASP A 372 21.67 4.66 11.39
C ASP A 372 20.50 3.68 11.53
N ARG A 373 19.26 4.14 11.29
CA ARG A 373 18.05 3.31 11.33
C ARG A 373 18.01 2.31 10.17
N ILE A 374 18.34 2.75 8.96
CA ILE A 374 18.48 1.85 7.80
C ILE A 374 19.52 0.76 8.06
N ARG A 375 20.69 1.15 8.62
CA ARG A 375 21.72 0.18 8.99
C ARG A 375 21.25 -0.78 10.08
N GLN A 376 20.46 -0.32 11.04
CA GLN A 376 19.86 -1.16 12.08
C GLN A 376 18.87 -2.16 11.47
N THR A 377 17.94 -1.70 10.63
CA THR A 377 16.99 -2.58 9.92
C THR A 377 17.72 -3.64 9.11
N LEU A 378 18.74 -3.25 8.32
CA LEU A 378 19.55 -4.20 7.55
C LEU A 378 20.30 -5.22 8.42
N LYS A 379 20.74 -4.85 9.62
CA LYS A 379 21.36 -5.79 10.56
C LYS A 379 20.38 -6.80 11.15
N HIS A 380 19.13 -6.40 11.37
CA HIS A 380 18.07 -7.28 11.90
C HIS A 380 17.44 -8.17 10.82
N MET A 381 17.58 -7.80 9.53
CA MET A 381 17.15 -8.64 8.41
C MET A 381 18.16 -9.81 8.22
N HIS A 382 18.10 -10.81 9.09
CA HIS A 382 19.02 -11.95 9.11
C HIS A 382 18.94 -12.85 7.87
N HIS A 383 17.82 -12.83 7.14
CA HIS A 383 17.64 -13.56 5.89
C HIS A 383 17.10 -12.61 4.81
N SER A 384 17.61 -12.77 3.60
CA SER A 384 17.05 -12.10 2.44
C SER A 384 15.55 -12.45 2.35
N PRO A 385 14.63 -11.48 2.22
CA PRO A 385 13.20 -11.74 2.02
C PRO A 385 12.94 -12.73 0.88
N MET A 386 13.81 -12.72 -0.13
CA MET A 386 13.75 -13.65 -1.27
C MET A 386 14.03 -15.10 -0.87
N SER A 387 14.90 -15.36 0.12
CA SER A 387 15.17 -16.73 0.55
C SER A 387 13.98 -17.38 1.25
N ALA A 388 13.16 -16.60 1.95
CA ALA A 388 11.94 -17.07 2.60
C ALA A 388 10.89 -17.57 1.61
N LEU A 389 10.79 -16.94 0.42
CA LEU A 389 9.86 -17.34 -0.63
C LEU A 389 10.19 -18.73 -1.23
N PHE A 390 11.42 -19.20 -1.07
CA PHE A 390 11.91 -20.47 -1.59
C PHE A 390 12.40 -21.42 -0.48
N ALA A 391 12.06 -21.15 0.79
CA ALA A 391 12.55 -21.91 1.94
C ALA A 391 12.08 -23.38 1.94
N SER A 392 10.91 -23.69 1.38
CA SER A 392 10.40 -25.06 1.22
C SER A 392 9.86 -25.30 -0.17
N SER A 393 9.80 -26.57 -0.60
CA SER A 393 9.23 -26.95 -1.93
C SER A 393 7.78 -26.48 -2.10
N ARG A 394 6.98 -26.45 -1.03
CA ARG A 394 5.61 -25.94 -1.02
C ARG A 394 5.58 -24.43 -1.26
N MET A 395 6.42 -23.67 -0.51
CA MET A 395 6.53 -22.22 -0.67
C MET A 395 7.04 -21.86 -2.07
N ALA A 396 8.09 -22.52 -2.55
CA ALA A 396 8.63 -22.29 -3.89
C ALA A 396 7.58 -22.51 -4.99
N ARG A 397 6.82 -23.62 -4.92
CA ARG A 397 5.74 -23.90 -5.87
C ARG A 397 4.65 -22.81 -5.83
N ASN A 398 4.20 -22.42 -4.65
CA ASN A 398 3.18 -21.37 -4.51
C ASN A 398 3.70 -20.03 -5.06
N THR A 399 4.94 -19.64 -4.73
CA THR A 399 5.57 -18.43 -5.25
C THR A 399 5.63 -18.43 -6.78
N ILE A 400 6.07 -19.53 -7.39
CA ILE A 400 6.15 -19.66 -8.86
C ILE A 400 4.75 -19.56 -9.48
N LEU A 401 3.75 -20.28 -8.94
CA LEU A 401 2.39 -20.26 -9.47
C LEU A 401 1.77 -18.85 -9.38
N ILE A 402 1.87 -18.19 -8.23
CA ILE A 402 1.34 -16.84 -8.04
C ILE A 402 2.06 -15.86 -8.96
N SER A 403 3.39 -15.92 -9.04
CA SER A 403 4.18 -15.06 -9.92
C SER A 403 3.82 -15.27 -11.39
N THR A 404 3.57 -16.50 -11.81
CA THR A 404 3.14 -16.83 -13.17
C THR A 404 1.76 -16.26 -13.46
N CYS A 405 0.79 -16.43 -12.54
CA CYS A 405 -0.55 -15.86 -12.69
C CYS A 405 -0.50 -14.33 -12.82
N TRP A 406 0.24 -13.66 -11.94
CA TRP A 406 0.42 -12.21 -12.00
C TRP A 406 1.16 -11.77 -13.27
N GLY A 407 2.14 -12.55 -13.74
CA GLY A 407 2.84 -12.30 -15.01
C GLY A 407 1.89 -12.35 -16.21
N LEU A 408 1.00 -13.34 -16.26
CA LEU A 408 -0.01 -13.46 -17.32
C LEU A 408 -1.04 -12.32 -17.28
N VAL A 409 -1.54 -11.98 -16.11
CA VAL A 409 -2.46 -10.81 -15.93
C VAL A 409 -1.76 -9.52 -16.30
N GLY A 410 -0.51 -9.31 -15.85
CA GLY A 410 0.29 -8.14 -16.14
C GLY A 410 0.68 -8.02 -17.63
N LEU A 411 0.70 -9.12 -18.38
CA LEU A 411 0.86 -9.08 -19.83
C LEU A 411 -0.47 -8.75 -20.53
N ALA A 412 -1.54 -9.43 -20.17
CA ALA A 412 -2.83 -9.32 -20.87
C ALA A 412 -3.51 -7.95 -20.66
N TYR A 413 -3.57 -7.48 -19.41
CA TYR A 413 -4.29 -6.25 -19.06
C TYR A 413 -3.68 -4.98 -19.70
N PRO A 414 -2.35 -4.74 -19.64
CA PRO A 414 -1.74 -3.60 -20.30
C PRO A 414 -1.89 -3.60 -21.81
N LEU A 415 -1.69 -4.76 -22.43
CA LEU A 415 -1.89 -4.90 -23.88
C LEU A 415 -3.31 -4.53 -24.28
N TYR A 416 -4.30 -5.06 -23.55
CA TYR A 416 -5.68 -4.74 -23.80
C TYR A 416 -5.97 -3.24 -23.67
N ASN A 417 -5.63 -2.62 -22.55
CA ASN A 417 -5.93 -1.20 -22.32
C ASN A 417 -5.19 -0.25 -23.25
N SER A 418 -3.93 -0.52 -23.58
CA SER A 418 -3.12 0.34 -24.45
C SER A 418 -3.55 0.26 -25.92
N PHE A 419 -4.07 -0.87 -26.36
CA PHE A 419 -4.36 -1.10 -27.78
C PHE A 419 -5.85 -1.07 -28.14
N ILE A 420 -6.76 -1.10 -27.15
CA ILE A 420 -8.19 -1.06 -27.43
C ILE A 420 -8.64 0.20 -28.21
N PRO A 421 -8.16 1.42 -27.91
CA PRO A 421 -8.51 2.58 -28.70
C PRO A 421 -8.04 2.47 -30.15
N THR A 422 -6.83 1.97 -30.36
CA THR A 422 -6.27 1.74 -31.69
C THR A 422 -7.03 0.65 -32.45
N TYR A 423 -7.41 -0.42 -31.75
CA TYR A 423 -8.20 -1.51 -32.32
C TYR A 423 -9.59 -1.04 -32.73
N LEU A 424 -10.27 -0.27 -31.88
CA LEU A 424 -11.57 0.31 -32.22
C LEU A 424 -11.49 1.24 -33.43
N LYS A 425 -10.43 2.06 -33.52
CA LYS A 425 -10.18 2.89 -34.70
C LYS A 425 -10.02 2.03 -35.98
N GLN A 426 -9.25 0.96 -35.92
CA GLN A 426 -9.00 0.08 -37.07
C GLN A 426 -10.26 -0.70 -37.49
N MET A 427 -11.05 -1.17 -36.55
CA MET A 427 -12.35 -1.81 -36.83
C MET A 427 -13.31 -0.88 -37.54
N ASN A 428 -13.33 0.40 -37.19
CA ASN A 428 -14.18 1.43 -37.82
C ASN A 428 -13.80 1.73 -39.28
N HIS A 429 -12.52 1.59 -39.66
CA HIS A 429 -12.07 1.74 -41.04
C HIS A 429 -12.49 0.59 -41.97
N THR A 430 -12.81 -0.59 -41.38
CA THR A 430 -13.26 -1.76 -42.17
C THR A 430 -14.78 -1.89 -42.24
N GLY A 431 -15.54 -1.09 -41.49
CA GLY A 431 -17.01 -1.05 -41.46
C GLY A 431 -17.58 0.16 -42.15
N GLU A 432 -18.83 0.05 -42.62
CA GLU A 432 -19.54 1.08 -43.39
C GLU A 432 -19.85 2.39 -42.62
N ALA A 433 -19.51 2.50 -41.34
CA ALA A 433 -19.74 3.67 -40.49
C ALA A 433 -18.42 4.26 -39.97
N ASN A 434 -18.02 5.41 -40.51
CA ASN A 434 -16.98 6.25 -39.91
C ASN A 434 -17.46 6.75 -38.54
N GLN A 435 -17.08 6.02 -37.47
CA GLN A 435 -17.39 6.47 -36.11
C GLN A 435 -16.49 7.65 -35.74
N SER A 436 -17.12 8.71 -35.24
CA SER A 436 -16.39 9.87 -34.70
C SER A 436 -15.51 9.49 -33.52
N LEU A 437 -14.46 10.26 -33.26
CA LEU A 437 -13.61 10.08 -32.09
C LEU A 437 -14.45 10.08 -30.80
N SER A 438 -15.45 10.92 -30.70
CA SER A 438 -16.40 10.99 -29.59
C SER A 438 -17.14 9.67 -29.34
N GLU A 439 -17.54 8.97 -30.42
CA GLU A 439 -18.20 7.66 -30.34
C GLU A 439 -17.27 6.59 -29.77
N GLN A 440 -15.99 6.59 -30.18
CA GLN A 440 -14.98 5.69 -29.65
C GLN A 440 -14.78 5.90 -28.15
N TYR A 441 -14.69 7.16 -27.70
CA TYR A 441 -14.57 7.47 -26.26
C TYR A 441 -15.82 7.09 -25.47
N ARG A 442 -17.02 7.25 -26.06
CA ARG A 442 -18.26 6.78 -25.44
C ARG A 442 -18.23 5.27 -25.17
N GLN A 443 -17.73 4.47 -26.12
CA GLN A 443 -17.57 3.02 -25.92
C GLN A 443 -16.59 2.70 -24.79
N LEU A 444 -15.47 3.44 -24.69
CA LEU A 444 -14.50 3.27 -23.61
C LEU A 444 -15.09 3.64 -22.24
N VAL A 445 -15.94 4.66 -22.16
CA VAL A 445 -16.67 5.02 -20.93
C VAL A 445 -17.61 3.90 -20.50
N ILE A 446 -18.39 3.34 -21.43
CA ILE A 446 -19.30 2.22 -21.14
C ILE A 446 -18.50 1.03 -20.65
N PHE A 447 -17.39 0.70 -21.32
CA PHE A 447 -16.50 -0.38 -20.90
C PHE A 447 -15.96 -0.17 -19.47
N ALA A 448 -15.45 1.03 -19.17
CA ALA A 448 -14.94 1.36 -17.84
C ALA A 448 -16.04 1.29 -16.76
N ALA A 449 -17.24 1.75 -17.07
CA ALA A 449 -18.39 1.70 -16.18
C ALA A 449 -18.82 0.26 -15.84
N CYS A 450 -18.76 -0.65 -16.81
CA CYS A 450 -19.06 -2.09 -16.59
C CYS A 450 -18.09 -2.78 -15.63
N GLY A 451 -16.89 -2.26 -15.43
CA GLY A 451 -15.93 -2.76 -14.45
C GLY A 451 -16.38 -2.59 -13.00
N ILE A 452 -17.17 -1.55 -12.71
CA ILE A 452 -17.62 -1.23 -11.33
C ILE A 452 -18.47 -2.35 -10.72
N PRO A 453 -19.57 -2.83 -11.34
CA PRO A 453 -20.31 -3.98 -10.84
C PRO A 453 -19.44 -5.24 -10.69
N GLY A 454 -18.51 -5.46 -11.64
CA GLY A 454 -17.57 -6.58 -11.58
C GLY A 454 -16.73 -6.60 -10.32
N SER A 455 -16.25 -5.44 -9.87
CA SER A 455 -15.47 -5.31 -8.63
C SER A 455 -16.28 -5.65 -7.37
N PHE A 456 -17.56 -5.28 -7.32
CA PHE A 456 -18.44 -5.68 -6.23
C PHE A 456 -18.69 -7.19 -6.22
N PHE A 457 -18.93 -7.80 -7.39
CA PHE A 457 -19.09 -9.26 -7.49
C PHE A 457 -17.82 -10.00 -7.09
N ALA A 458 -16.64 -9.50 -7.47
CA ALA A 458 -15.36 -10.09 -7.10
C ALA A 458 -15.16 -10.05 -5.58
N ALA A 459 -15.43 -8.90 -4.94
CA ALA A 459 -15.31 -8.76 -3.49
C ALA A 459 -16.29 -9.69 -2.74
N ALA A 460 -17.51 -9.81 -3.23
CA ALA A 460 -18.51 -10.72 -2.65
C ALA A 460 -18.13 -12.20 -2.86
N ALA A 461 -17.55 -12.54 -4.01
CA ALA A 461 -17.17 -13.93 -4.32
C ALA A 461 -16.05 -14.47 -3.41
N VAL A 462 -15.17 -13.61 -2.91
CA VAL A 462 -14.09 -14.00 -1.96
C VAL A 462 -14.65 -14.44 -0.61
N GLU A 463 -15.80 -13.92 -0.19
CA GLU A 463 -16.46 -14.30 1.07
C GLU A 463 -17.33 -15.56 0.94
N LEU A 464 -17.60 -16.05 -0.29
CA LEU A 464 -18.35 -17.29 -0.46
C LEU A 464 -17.49 -18.46 0.02
N PRO A 465 -18.04 -19.34 0.88
CA PRO A 465 -17.32 -20.53 1.30
C PRO A 465 -17.01 -21.36 0.05
N VAL A 466 -15.73 -21.64 -0.16
CA VAL A 466 -15.31 -22.60 -1.20
C VAL A 466 -15.81 -23.96 -0.74
N ILE A 467 -16.87 -24.44 -1.38
CA ILE A 467 -17.46 -25.76 -1.17
C ILE A 467 -16.47 -26.84 -1.59
#